data_cd5ec4f6a1a8d75f182c9421fac994ad
#
_entry.id   cd5ec4f6a1a8d75f182c9421fac994ad
#
_cell.length_a   1.000
_cell.length_b   1.000
_cell.length_c   1.000
_cell.angle_alpha   90.00
_cell.angle_beta   90.00
_cell.angle_gamma   90.00
#
_symmetry.space_group_name_H-M   'P 1'
#
loop_
_entity.id
_entity.type
_entity.pdbx_description
1 polymer ?
#
loop_
_entity_poly.entity_id
_entity_poly.type
_entity_poly.pdbx_seq_one_letter_code
_entity_poly.pdbx_strand_id
1 'polypeptide(L)'
;MTRRQFQSGFAAGLVPPAPAARNLNVLYGQSTLPPSIRSRLIPGVNGLTMHLLEAGYEPAGRPAVLLLHGFPELAYSWRKVMPALAAAGFHVIAPDQRGYGRTTGWDGRYDGDVASFRFLNLVRDLVALLAALGLKSVAAVIGHDFGSPVAAWSALIRPDLFRSAVLMSAPFAGPPSPSAPAAFTGPSIHAQLAALPRPRKHYQWYFSTREANANMLKCPQGVPAFLRAYYHMKSADWKRNQPHPLRSWTAPELAQLPTYYVMDRAKGMAETVAAEMPSAAQIAACRWLTDEELRVYSSEFQRTGFQGGLQWYRCGTGNQNADLDLFAGRALDVPATFIAGKGDWGVYQRPGNFERMQSTACTHFRGAHLIDGAGHWVQQEQPERVAALLVAALR
;
A
#
# COMPACT_ATOMS: atom_id res chain seq x y z
N MET A 1 -6.73 -20.28 -64.42
CA MET A 1 -6.94 -20.60 -63.01
C MET A 1 -6.92 -19.30 -62.23
N THR A 2 -8.07 -18.85 -61.79
CA THR A 2 -8.36 -17.50 -61.26
C THR A 2 -8.08 -17.41 -59.76
N ARG A 3 -7.28 -16.42 -59.38
CA ARG A 3 -7.06 -16.04 -57.98
C ARG A 3 -8.35 -15.41 -57.41
N ARG A 4 -8.94 -16.02 -56.39
CA ARG A 4 -9.98 -15.39 -55.55
C ARG A 4 -9.33 -14.60 -54.44
N GLN A 5 -9.60 -13.28 -54.42
CA GLN A 5 -9.29 -12.39 -53.32
C GLN A 5 -10.28 -12.64 -52.17
N PHE A 6 -9.73 -12.91 -50.99
CA PHE A 6 -10.50 -12.84 -49.71
C PHE A 6 -10.42 -11.43 -49.17
N GLN A 7 -11.50 -10.69 -49.26
CA GLN A 7 -11.68 -9.46 -48.47
C GLN A 7 -12.28 -9.84 -47.10
N SER A 8 -11.48 -9.74 -46.06
CA SER A 8 -11.94 -9.79 -44.64
C SER A 8 -12.34 -8.38 -44.21
N GLY A 9 -13.64 -8.16 -44.14
CA GLY A 9 -14.18 -6.94 -43.54
C GLY A 9 -13.99 -6.94 -42.03
N PHE A 10 -13.14 -6.05 -41.52
CA PHE A 10 -13.08 -5.75 -40.11
C PHE A 10 -14.25 -4.82 -39.77
N ALA A 11 -15.24 -5.33 -39.04
CA ALA A 11 -16.26 -4.52 -38.38
C ALA A 11 -15.58 -3.77 -37.21
N ALA A 12 -15.44 -2.46 -37.36
CA ALA A 12 -15.02 -1.57 -36.26
C ALA A 12 -16.14 -1.56 -35.22
N GLY A 13 -15.94 -2.31 -34.14
CA GLY A 13 -16.80 -2.22 -32.95
C GLY A 13 -16.67 -0.82 -32.36
N LEU A 14 -17.76 -0.09 -32.31
CA LEU A 14 -17.88 1.19 -31.61
C LEU A 14 -17.57 0.96 -30.13
N VAL A 15 -16.38 1.38 -29.70
CA VAL A 15 -16.03 1.52 -28.28
C VAL A 15 -16.94 2.64 -27.71
N PRO A 16 -17.74 2.39 -26.68
CA PRO A 16 -18.55 3.44 -26.07
C PRO A 16 -17.63 4.55 -25.57
N PRO A 17 -18.02 5.84 -25.73
CA PRO A 17 -17.21 6.95 -25.26
C PRO A 17 -16.98 6.82 -23.75
N ALA A 18 -15.72 7.02 -23.34
CA ALA A 18 -15.34 7.10 -21.93
C ALA A 18 -16.23 8.15 -21.23
N PRO A 19 -16.69 7.88 -20.00
CA PRO A 19 -17.50 8.85 -19.26
C PRO A 19 -16.75 10.19 -19.22
N ALA A 20 -17.49 11.25 -19.57
CA ALA A 20 -16.98 12.61 -19.68
C ALA A 20 -16.06 12.95 -18.50
N ALA A 21 -14.89 13.48 -18.77
CA ALA A 21 -13.92 13.95 -17.80
C ALA A 21 -14.62 14.96 -16.86
N ARG A 22 -15.13 14.47 -15.73
CA ARG A 22 -15.57 15.33 -14.63
C ARG A 22 -14.33 16.10 -14.19
N ASN A 23 -14.48 17.41 -14.01
CA ASN A 23 -13.45 18.35 -13.60
C ASN A 23 -12.54 17.76 -12.51
N LEU A 24 -11.42 17.13 -12.90
CA LEU A 24 -10.39 16.60 -12.02
C LEU A 24 -9.54 17.72 -11.39
N ASN A 25 -9.84 18.98 -11.71
CA ASN A 25 -9.20 20.16 -11.14
C ASN A 25 -9.60 20.47 -9.68
N VAL A 26 -10.56 19.75 -9.11
CA VAL A 26 -10.83 19.83 -7.66
C VAL A 26 -9.83 18.91 -6.97
N LEU A 27 -8.79 19.51 -6.42
CA LEU A 27 -7.76 18.84 -5.61
C LEU A 27 -8.38 18.07 -4.43
N TYR A 28 -7.71 17.02 -3.95
CA TYR A 28 -8.03 16.47 -2.63
C TYR A 28 -8.14 17.59 -1.61
N GLY A 29 -9.25 17.61 -0.84
CA GLY A 29 -9.42 18.44 0.33
C GLY A 29 -8.55 19.71 0.33
N GLN A 30 -8.85 20.67 -0.54
CA GLN A 30 -8.05 21.90 -0.69
C GLN A 30 -7.78 22.60 0.65
N SER A 31 -8.72 22.44 1.59
CA SER A 31 -8.62 22.98 2.94
C SER A 31 -7.65 22.21 3.86
N THR A 32 -7.28 20.97 3.53
CA THR A 32 -6.45 20.11 4.39
C THR A 32 -5.07 19.80 3.81
N LEU A 33 -4.82 20.10 2.54
CA LEU A 33 -3.49 20.00 1.94
C LEU A 33 -2.68 21.26 2.27
N PRO A 34 -1.43 21.11 2.76
CA PRO A 34 -0.51 22.23 2.86
C PRO A 34 -0.37 22.98 1.53
N PRO A 35 -0.33 24.33 1.54
CA PRO A 35 -0.23 25.13 0.30
C PRO A 35 1.00 24.83 -0.56
N SER A 36 2.07 24.27 0.04
CA SER A 36 3.29 23.87 -0.64
C SER A 36 3.14 22.55 -1.43
N ILE A 37 1.99 21.88 -1.36
CA ILE A 37 1.72 20.66 -2.10
C ILE A 37 0.80 20.95 -3.27
N ARG A 38 1.23 20.61 -4.47
CA ARG A 38 0.38 20.64 -5.67
C ARG A 38 -0.09 19.24 -6.06
N SER A 39 -1.19 19.19 -6.82
CA SER A 39 -1.74 17.99 -7.42
C SER A 39 -1.57 18.04 -8.93
N ARG A 40 -1.20 16.91 -9.55
CA ARG A 40 -1.05 16.76 -11.01
C ARG A 40 -1.56 15.42 -11.51
N LEU A 41 -1.91 15.39 -12.79
CA LEU A 41 -2.20 14.17 -13.54
C LEU A 41 -1.11 13.97 -14.60
N ILE A 42 -0.51 12.80 -14.63
CA ILE A 42 0.55 12.42 -15.58
C ILE A 42 0.00 11.32 -16.49
N PRO A 43 -0.25 11.60 -17.76
CA PRO A 43 -0.71 10.60 -18.72
C PRO A 43 0.45 9.70 -19.19
N GLY A 44 0.11 8.51 -19.73
CA GLY A 44 1.07 7.63 -20.38
C GLY A 44 1.94 6.81 -19.42
N VAL A 45 1.57 6.70 -18.14
CA VAL A 45 2.32 5.94 -17.15
C VAL A 45 1.89 4.47 -17.19
N ASN A 46 2.50 3.65 -18.04
CA ASN A 46 2.19 2.22 -18.20
C ASN A 46 0.67 1.94 -18.36
N GLY A 47 0.03 2.69 -19.27
CA GLY A 47 -1.42 2.62 -19.52
C GLY A 47 -2.30 3.40 -18.54
N LEU A 48 -1.70 4.08 -17.57
CA LEU A 48 -2.40 4.90 -16.59
C LEU A 48 -2.32 6.39 -16.94
N THR A 49 -3.31 7.15 -16.47
CA THR A 49 -3.17 8.56 -16.12
C THR A 49 -3.01 8.62 -14.61
N MET A 50 -1.78 8.83 -14.15
CA MET A 50 -1.43 8.75 -12.73
C MET A 50 -1.58 10.10 -12.04
N HIS A 51 -2.28 10.11 -10.93
CA HIS A 51 -2.41 11.28 -10.06
C HIS A 51 -1.22 11.35 -9.10
N LEU A 52 -0.67 12.55 -8.92
CA LEU A 52 0.45 12.82 -8.01
C LEU A 52 0.13 13.98 -7.08
N LEU A 53 0.65 13.89 -5.86
CA LEU A 53 0.95 15.04 -5.02
C LEU A 53 2.46 15.32 -5.08
N GLU A 54 2.82 16.60 -5.20
CA GLU A 54 4.22 17.02 -5.29
C GLU A 54 4.52 18.20 -4.37
N ALA A 55 5.71 18.20 -3.76
CA ALA A 55 6.25 19.31 -2.98
C ALA A 55 7.72 19.54 -3.33
N GLY A 56 8.23 20.77 -3.19
CA GLY A 56 9.63 21.09 -3.51
C GLY A 56 9.98 21.00 -4.99
N TYR A 57 9.01 21.13 -5.87
CA TYR A 57 9.14 20.99 -7.33
C TYR A 57 9.66 22.23 -8.04
N GLU A 58 9.55 23.42 -7.44
CA GLU A 58 9.85 24.69 -8.11
C GLU A 58 11.33 24.88 -8.45
N PRO A 59 12.29 24.62 -7.55
CA PRO A 59 13.69 24.65 -7.92
C PRO A 59 14.07 23.41 -8.73
N ALA A 60 14.52 23.62 -9.96
CA ALA A 60 15.03 22.54 -10.80
C ALA A 60 16.27 21.86 -10.19
N GLY A 61 16.46 20.56 -10.48
CA GLY A 61 17.67 19.83 -10.12
C GLY A 61 17.70 19.27 -8.69
N ARG A 62 16.64 19.43 -7.89
CA ARG A 62 16.54 18.79 -6.59
C ARG A 62 16.51 17.27 -6.72
N PRO A 63 17.23 16.51 -5.86
CA PRO A 63 17.10 15.06 -5.82
C PRO A 63 15.65 14.70 -5.52
N ALA A 64 15.08 13.82 -6.36
CA ALA A 64 13.69 13.38 -6.20
C ALA A 64 13.60 12.24 -5.17
N VAL A 65 12.49 12.19 -4.42
CA VAL A 65 12.08 11.08 -3.56
C VAL A 65 10.66 10.66 -3.88
N LEU A 66 10.40 9.35 -3.89
CA LEU A 66 9.11 8.78 -4.23
C LEU A 66 8.46 8.15 -3.00
N LEU A 67 7.22 8.53 -2.69
CA LEU A 67 6.48 8.12 -1.50
C LEU A 67 5.29 7.24 -1.90
N LEU A 68 5.27 5.98 -1.49
CA LEU A 68 4.29 4.97 -1.86
C LEU A 68 3.38 4.63 -0.68
N HIS A 69 2.10 4.87 -0.81
CA HIS A 69 1.10 4.56 0.21
C HIS A 69 0.70 3.07 0.20
N GLY A 70 -0.04 2.63 1.22
CA GLY A 70 -0.61 1.29 1.33
C GLY A 70 -2.13 1.25 1.22
N PHE A 71 -2.76 0.25 1.88
CA PHE A 71 -4.20 0.04 1.91
C PHE A 71 -4.79 0.30 3.31
N PRO A 72 -5.91 0.98 3.43
CA PRO A 72 -6.66 1.74 2.43
C PRO A 72 -6.26 3.23 2.46
N GLU A 73 -5.10 3.54 1.92
CA GLU A 73 -4.55 4.88 1.90
C GLU A 73 -4.55 5.49 0.48
N LEU A 74 -4.00 6.70 0.36
CA LEU A 74 -3.86 7.50 -0.85
C LEU A 74 -2.52 8.26 -0.78
N ALA A 75 -2.10 8.90 -1.86
CA ALA A 75 -1.00 9.87 -1.84
C ALA A 75 -1.16 10.90 -0.70
N TYR A 76 -2.40 11.20 -0.36
CA TYR A 76 -2.77 12.12 0.74
C TYR A 76 -2.19 11.72 2.10
N SER A 77 -1.88 10.45 2.34
CA SER A 77 -1.28 9.98 3.60
C SER A 77 0.09 10.59 3.91
N TRP A 78 0.76 11.12 2.88
CA TRP A 78 2.07 11.74 2.99
C TRP A 78 2.05 13.25 3.23
N ARG A 79 0.86 13.90 3.21
CA ARG A 79 0.69 15.35 3.30
C ARG A 79 1.43 16.02 4.45
N LYS A 80 1.54 15.34 5.62
CA LYS A 80 2.18 15.88 6.82
C LYS A 80 3.71 15.79 6.78
N VAL A 81 4.25 14.86 5.98
CA VAL A 81 5.70 14.60 5.86
C VAL A 81 6.32 15.35 4.68
N MET A 82 5.58 15.50 3.57
CA MET A 82 6.08 16.11 2.34
C MET A 82 6.68 17.51 2.49
N PRO A 83 6.08 18.44 3.28
CA PRO A 83 6.66 19.79 3.43
C PRO A 83 8.04 19.78 4.08
N ALA A 84 8.27 18.91 5.06
CA ALA A 84 9.57 18.82 5.75
C ALA A 84 10.66 18.26 4.83
N LEU A 85 10.34 17.25 4.01
CA LEU A 85 11.27 16.73 2.99
C LEU A 85 11.57 17.78 1.91
N ALA A 86 10.57 18.54 1.48
CA ALA A 86 10.76 19.63 0.52
C ALA A 86 11.64 20.75 1.11
N ALA A 87 11.45 21.10 2.39
CA ALA A 87 12.31 22.06 3.10
C ALA A 87 13.75 21.55 3.25
N ALA A 88 13.94 20.22 3.36
CA ALA A 88 15.28 19.59 3.37
C ALA A 88 15.96 19.54 1.99
N GLY A 89 15.34 20.06 0.93
CA GLY A 89 15.92 20.20 -0.40
C GLY A 89 15.52 19.11 -1.41
N PHE A 90 14.51 18.29 -1.12
CA PHE A 90 14.08 17.24 -2.02
C PHE A 90 12.87 17.66 -2.89
N HIS A 91 12.80 17.12 -4.11
CA HIS A 91 11.56 17.07 -4.90
C HIS A 91 10.78 15.82 -4.47
N VAL A 92 9.67 16.02 -3.78
CA VAL A 92 8.88 14.96 -3.14
C VAL A 92 7.69 14.62 -4.01
N ILE A 93 7.54 13.35 -4.38
CA ILE A 93 6.51 12.86 -5.29
C ILE A 93 5.74 11.73 -4.61
N ALA A 94 4.43 11.86 -4.48
CA ALA A 94 3.56 10.84 -3.91
C ALA A 94 2.44 10.50 -4.91
N PRO A 95 2.50 9.34 -5.61
CA PRO A 95 1.42 8.93 -6.52
C PRO A 95 0.26 8.29 -5.75
N ASP A 96 -0.97 8.49 -6.24
CA ASP A 96 -2.02 7.49 -6.07
C ASP A 96 -1.65 6.29 -6.92
N GLN A 97 -1.28 5.18 -6.30
CA GLN A 97 -0.82 3.99 -7.01
C GLN A 97 -1.97 3.33 -7.79
N ARG A 98 -1.64 2.40 -8.70
CA ARG A 98 -2.65 1.64 -9.48
C ARG A 98 -3.73 1.05 -8.58
N GLY A 99 -4.99 1.36 -8.90
CA GLY A 99 -6.15 0.88 -8.14
C GLY A 99 -6.65 1.84 -7.07
N TYR A 100 -6.03 3.03 -6.95
CA TYR A 100 -6.36 3.97 -5.88
C TYR A 100 -6.63 5.38 -6.39
N GLY A 101 -7.40 6.11 -5.60
CA GLY A 101 -7.60 7.54 -5.68
C GLY A 101 -7.96 8.04 -7.07
N ARG A 102 -7.24 9.03 -7.56
CA ARG A 102 -7.52 9.70 -8.84
C ARG A 102 -6.73 9.15 -10.01
N THR A 103 -5.88 8.15 -9.81
CA THR A 103 -5.24 7.40 -10.89
C THR A 103 -6.28 6.60 -11.65
N THR A 104 -6.27 6.71 -12.98
CA THR A 104 -7.22 6.04 -13.89
C THR A 104 -6.49 5.16 -14.91
N GLY A 105 -7.25 4.36 -15.69
CA GLY A 105 -6.68 3.44 -16.70
C GLY A 105 -6.48 2.02 -16.19
N TRP A 106 -6.94 1.70 -14.99
CA TRP A 106 -6.94 0.33 -14.42
C TRP A 106 -8.35 -0.28 -14.42
N ASP A 107 -8.42 -1.61 -14.40
CA ASP A 107 -9.69 -2.34 -14.35
C ASP A 107 -10.10 -2.61 -12.89
N GLY A 108 -11.21 -2.00 -12.45
CA GLY A 108 -11.76 -2.14 -11.10
C GLY A 108 -12.73 -3.31 -10.94
N ARG A 109 -12.94 -4.15 -11.96
CA ARG A 109 -13.84 -5.31 -11.86
C ARG A 109 -13.16 -6.45 -11.12
N TYR A 110 -13.91 -7.17 -10.30
CA TYR A 110 -13.39 -8.37 -9.64
C TYR A 110 -12.89 -9.40 -10.68
N ASP A 111 -13.65 -9.65 -11.73
CA ASP A 111 -13.30 -10.60 -12.80
C ASP A 111 -12.41 -10.00 -13.90
N GLY A 112 -11.86 -8.82 -13.67
CA GLY A 112 -10.96 -8.15 -14.61
C GLY A 112 -9.54 -8.70 -14.56
N ASP A 113 -8.61 -8.00 -15.24
CA ASP A 113 -7.19 -8.38 -15.29
C ASP A 113 -6.49 -8.15 -13.95
N VAL A 114 -6.47 -9.17 -13.10
CA VAL A 114 -5.77 -9.18 -11.81
C VAL A 114 -4.26 -9.09 -12.02
N ALA A 115 -3.71 -9.68 -13.09
CA ALA A 115 -2.27 -9.72 -13.33
C ALA A 115 -1.67 -8.33 -13.53
N SER A 116 -2.47 -7.35 -13.93
CA SER A 116 -2.03 -5.95 -14.02
C SER A 116 -1.67 -5.33 -12.66
N PHE A 117 -2.06 -5.95 -11.56
CA PHE A 117 -1.76 -5.50 -10.19
C PHE A 117 -0.62 -6.28 -9.51
N ARG A 118 0.06 -7.20 -10.22
CA ARG A 118 1.21 -7.92 -9.68
C ARG A 118 2.42 -7.01 -9.46
N PHE A 119 3.32 -7.36 -8.56
CA PHE A 119 4.46 -6.51 -8.18
C PHE A 119 5.30 -6.04 -9.36
N LEU A 120 5.65 -6.92 -10.32
CA LEU A 120 6.43 -6.50 -11.49
C LEU A 120 5.73 -5.42 -12.31
N ASN A 121 4.39 -5.44 -12.39
CA ASN A 121 3.66 -4.40 -13.10
C ASN A 121 3.59 -3.09 -12.30
N LEU A 122 3.50 -3.18 -10.97
CA LEU A 122 3.59 -1.99 -10.09
C LEU A 122 4.97 -1.33 -10.19
N VAL A 123 6.05 -2.13 -10.24
CA VAL A 123 7.40 -1.61 -10.53
C VAL A 123 7.46 -0.92 -11.89
N ARG A 124 6.85 -1.51 -12.94
CA ARG A 124 6.75 -0.87 -14.26
C ARG A 124 6.01 0.45 -14.21
N ASP A 125 4.96 0.59 -13.40
CA ASP A 125 4.26 1.85 -13.20
C ASP A 125 5.22 2.93 -12.70
N LEU A 126 6.08 2.61 -11.71
CA LEU A 126 7.04 3.55 -11.15
C LEU A 126 8.15 3.90 -12.15
N VAL A 127 8.68 2.92 -12.88
CA VAL A 127 9.67 3.15 -13.95
C VAL A 127 9.09 4.07 -15.03
N ALA A 128 7.85 3.81 -15.46
CA ALA A 128 7.17 4.64 -16.44
C ALA A 128 6.86 6.05 -15.89
N LEU A 129 6.55 6.17 -14.60
CA LEU A 129 6.35 7.46 -13.94
C LEU A 129 7.65 8.28 -13.97
N LEU A 130 8.79 7.69 -13.59
CA LEU A 130 10.08 8.38 -13.64
C LEU A 130 10.39 8.86 -15.07
N ALA A 131 10.18 8.01 -16.08
CA ALA A 131 10.35 8.37 -17.48
C ALA A 131 9.45 9.55 -17.91
N ALA A 132 8.16 9.49 -17.54
CA ALA A 132 7.18 10.54 -17.87
C ALA A 132 7.50 11.88 -17.16
N LEU A 133 8.18 11.85 -16.02
CA LEU A 133 8.66 13.03 -15.30
C LEU A 133 10.06 13.49 -15.75
N GLY A 134 10.72 12.77 -16.66
CA GLY A 134 12.08 13.07 -17.10
C GLY A 134 13.15 12.81 -16.02
N LEU A 135 12.85 11.99 -15.02
CA LEU A 135 13.75 11.68 -13.92
C LEU A 135 14.65 10.49 -14.27
N LYS A 136 15.96 10.66 -14.18
CA LYS A 136 16.95 9.59 -14.42
C LYS A 136 17.05 8.60 -13.27
N SER A 137 16.76 9.04 -12.05
CA SER A 137 16.70 8.22 -10.83
C SER A 137 16.04 9.01 -9.71
N VAL A 138 15.70 8.33 -8.61
CA VAL A 138 15.29 8.96 -7.35
C VAL A 138 16.33 8.63 -6.26
N ALA A 139 16.56 9.59 -5.35
CA ALA A 139 17.44 9.41 -4.20
C ALA A 139 16.94 8.27 -3.31
N ALA A 140 15.62 8.19 -3.13
CA ALA A 140 14.98 7.09 -2.42
C ALA A 140 13.58 6.77 -2.94
N VAL A 141 13.19 5.52 -2.78
CA VAL A 141 11.80 5.06 -2.79
C VAL A 141 11.39 4.69 -1.37
N ILE A 142 10.31 5.31 -0.88
CA ILE A 142 9.83 5.19 0.50
C ILE A 142 8.44 4.59 0.42
N GLY A 143 8.20 3.47 1.08
CA GLY A 143 6.90 2.78 0.99
C GLY A 143 6.33 2.44 2.36
N HIS A 144 5.03 2.66 2.54
CA HIS A 144 4.29 2.30 3.74
C HIS A 144 3.26 1.21 3.45
N ASP A 145 3.06 0.25 4.38
CA ASP A 145 2.15 -0.89 4.26
C ASP A 145 2.40 -1.67 2.94
N PHE A 146 1.44 -1.77 2.02
CA PHE A 146 1.66 -2.36 0.69
C PHE A 146 2.66 -1.59 -0.17
N GLY A 147 2.84 -0.29 0.06
CA GLY A 147 3.89 0.50 -0.59
C GLY A 147 5.30 0.04 -0.20
N SER A 148 5.48 -0.55 1.00
CA SER A 148 6.79 -1.05 1.46
C SER A 148 7.33 -2.18 0.57
N PRO A 149 6.63 -3.29 0.30
CA PRO A 149 7.11 -4.29 -0.63
C PRO A 149 7.24 -3.77 -2.07
N VAL A 150 6.38 -2.82 -2.53
CA VAL A 150 6.56 -2.19 -3.85
C VAL A 150 7.87 -1.42 -3.90
N ALA A 151 8.21 -0.65 -2.86
CA ALA A 151 9.49 0.06 -2.75
C ALA A 151 10.67 -0.91 -2.75
N ALA A 152 10.60 -1.98 -1.96
CA ALA A 152 11.65 -3.00 -1.89
C ALA A 152 11.87 -3.68 -3.25
N TRP A 153 10.81 -4.14 -3.92
CA TRP A 153 10.91 -4.75 -5.25
C TRP A 153 11.42 -3.77 -6.30
N SER A 154 11.02 -2.51 -6.24
CA SER A 154 11.51 -1.48 -7.17
C SER A 154 13.02 -1.29 -7.04
N ALA A 155 13.52 -1.15 -5.83
CA ALA A 155 14.93 -0.96 -5.57
C ALA A 155 15.76 -2.23 -5.82
N LEU A 156 15.21 -3.43 -5.58
CA LEU A 156 15.88 -4.69 -5.88
C LEU A 156 16.01 -4.92 -7.40
N ILE A 157 14.98 -4.61 -8.17
CA ILE A 157 14.92 -4.85 -9.62
C ILE A 157 15.69 -3.76 -10.38
N ARG A 158 15.58 -2.49 -9.95
CA ARG A 158 16.15 -1.32 -10.61
C ARG A 158 16.93 -0.44 -9.64
N PRO A 159 18.05 -0.96 -9.06
CA PRO A 159 18.92 -0.17 -8.17
C PRO A 159 19.57 1.04 -8.87
N ASP A 160 19.61 1.02 -10.20
CA ASP A 160 20.04 2.14 -11.04
C ASP A 160 19.04 3.32 -11.00
N LEU A 161 17.77 3.07 -10.79
CA LEU A 161 16.72 4.09 -10.69
C LEU A 161 16.38 4.47 -9.25
N PHE A 162 16.36 3.49 -8.35
CA PHE A 162 15.97 3.64 -6.94
C PHE A 162 17.18 3.45 -6.05
N ARG A 163 17.86 4.56 -5.70
CA ARG A 163 19.20 4.55 -5.09
C ARG A 163 19.23 4.14 -3.62
N SER A 164 18.13 4.29 -2.91
CA SER A 164 17.92 3.77 -1.55
C SER A 164 16.46 3.43 -1.32
N ALA A 165 16.16 2.68 -0.27
CA ALA A 165 14.81 2.29 0.12
C ALA A 165 14.54 2.60 1.58
N VAL A 166 13.38 3.19 1.89
CA VAL A 166 12.84 3.22 3.25
C VAL A 166 11.55 2.41 3.28
N LEU A 167 11.58 1.35 4.07
CA LEU A 167 10.48 0.41 4.23
C LEU A 167 9.72 0.73 5.51
N MET A 168 8.39 0.87 5.43
CA MET A 168 7.63 1.29 6.59
C MET A 168 6.49 0.31 6.88
N SER A 169 6.30 -0.04 8.15
CA SER A 169 5.26 -0.93 8.65
C SER A 169 5.41 -2.41 8.24
N ALA A 170 5.66 -2.70 6.97
CA ALA A 170 5.74 -4.07 6.44
C ALA A 170 7.21 -4.45 6.12
N PRO A 171 7.85 -5.33 6.89
CA PRO A 171 9.20 -5.78 6.63
C PRO A 171 9.31 -6.58 5.33
N PHE A 172 10.38 -6.37 4.58
CA PHE A 172 10.70 -7.12 3.36
C PHE A 172 11.62 -8.30 3.66
N ALA A 173 11.11 -9.52 3.55
CA ALA A 173 11.86 -10.74 3.85
C ALA A 173 12.74 -11.24 2.70
N GLY A 174 12.92 -10.44 1.65
CA GLY A 174 13.64 -10.83 0.43
C GLY A 174 12.76 -11.60 -0.57
N PRO A 175 13.31 -11.89 -1.75
CA PRO A 175 12.70 -12.79 -2.73
C PRO A 175 12.47 -14.20 -2.18
N PRO A 176 11.66 -15.02 -2.88
CA PRO A 176 11.48 -16.43 -2.54
C PRO A 176 12.83 -17.15 -2.47
N SER A 177 12.91 -18.18 -1.62
CA SER A 177 14.11 -19.03 -1.55
C SER A 177 14.18 -19.94 -2.78
N PRO A 178 15.37 -20.16 -3.40
CA PRO A 178 15.53 -21.16 -4.44
C PRO A 178 15.23 -22.58 -3.96
N SER A 179 15.48 -22.82 -2.67
CA SER A 179 15.10 -24.07 -1.99
C SER A 179 13.72 -23.91 -1.39
N ALA A 180 12.68 -24.06 -2.18
CA ALA A 180 11.33 -24.12 -1.66
C ALA A 180 11.27 -25.26 -0.60
N PRO A 181 10.75 -25.04 0.62
CA PRO A 181 10.53 -26.14 1.55
C PRO A 181 9.60 -27.15 0.88
N ALA A 182 9.86 -28.46 1.14
CA ALA A 182 8.99 -29.53 0.67
C ALA A 182 7.53 -29.17 0.95
N ALA A 183 6.63 -29.48 0.03
CA ALA A 183 5.22 -29.14 0.15
C ALA A 183 4.70 -29.59 1.52
N PHE A 184 4.18 -28.64 2.30
CA PHE A 184 3.62 -28.94 3.60
C PHE A 184 2.42 -29.87 3.41
N THR A 185 2.51 -31.08 3.93
CA THR A 185 1.49 -32.15 3.76
C THR A 185 0.36 -32.05 4.78
N GLY A 186 0.45 -31.12 5.75
CA GLY A 186 -0.57 -30.91 6.77
C GLY A 186 -1.76 -30.06 6.31
N PRO A 187 -2.76 -29.83 7.20
CA PRO A 187 -3.88 -28.95 6.92
C PRO A 187 -3.40 -27.51 6.60
N SER A 188 -3.99 -26.89 5.59
CA SER A 188 -3.68 -25.49 5.26
C SER A 188 -3.89 -24.57 6.47
N ILE A 189 -3.19 -23.43 6.49
CA ILE A 189 -3.38 -22.44 7.58
C ILE A 189 -4.85 -22.00 7.70
N HIS A 190 -5.60 -22.01 6.60
CA HIS A 190 -7.04 -21.68 6.60
C HIS A 190 -7.86 -22.74 7.35
N ALA A 191 -7.56 -24.02 7.11
CA ALA A 191 -8.21 -25.13 7.82
C ALA A 191 -7.85 -25.09 9.31
N GLN A 192 -6.59 -24.82 9.65
CA GLN A 192 -6.15 -24.68 11.03
C GLN A 192 -6.84 -23.51 11.75
N LEU A 193 -6.92 -22.33 11.13
CA LEU A 193 -7.60 -21.16 11.69
C LEU A 193 -9.11 -21.42 11.86
N ALA A 194 -9.73 -22.11 10.91
CA ALA A 194 -11.14 -22.44 10.96
C ALA A 194 -11.48 -23.48 12.05
N ALA A 195 -10.52 -24.33 12.43
CA ALA A 195 -10.67 -25.36 13.45
C ALA A 195 -10.39 -24.87 14.89
N LEU A 196 -9.98 -23.61 15.07
CA LEU A 196 -9.80 -23.05 16.41
C LEU A 196 -11.12 -23.06 17.21
N PRO A 197 -11.09 -23.13 18.56
CA PRO A 197 -12.30 -23.02 19.41
C PRO A 197 -13.12 -21.77 19.11
N ARG A 198 -12.46 -20.67 18.77
CA ARG A 198 -13.04 -19.47 18.14
C ARG A 198 -12.61 -19.46 16.68
N PRO A 199 -13.45 -19.88 15.71
CA PRO A 199 -13.07 -20.02 14.32
C PRO A 199 -12.63 -18.70 13.69
N ARG A 200 -11.49 -18.71 12.99
CA ARG A 200 -10.85 -17.52 12.44
C ARG A 200 -10.61 -17.65 10.92
N LYS A 201 -10.32 -16.52 10.28
CA LYS A 201 -9.82 -16.40 8.91
C LYS A 201 -8.79 -15.28 8.83
N HIS A 202 -7.80 -15.43 7.99
CA HIS A 202 -6.78 -14.40 7.76
C HIS A 202 -7.31 -13.31 6.83
N TYR A 203 -7.09 -12.02 7.15
CA TYR A 203 -7.64 -10.88 6.44
C TYR A 203 -7.23 -10.81 4.97
N GLN A 204 -6.00 -11.16 4.60
CA GLN A 204 -5.52 -11.10 3.22
C GLN A 204 -6.34 -11.99 2.28
N TRP A 205 -6.70 -13.20 2.73
CA TRP A 205 -7.57 -14.09 1.97
C TRP A 205 -9.02 -13.61 1.95
N TYR A 206 -9.50 -13.02 3.05
CA TYR A 206 -10.81 -12.39 3.04
C TYR A 206 -10.85 -11.21 2.06
N PHE A 207 -9.84 -10.34 2.05
CA PHE A 207 -9.74 -9.23 1.10
C PHE A 207 -9.60 -9.69 -0.37
N SER A 208 -9.22 -10.94 -0.59
CA SER A 208 -9.16 -11.55 -1.92
C SER A 208 -10.49 -12.14 -2.40
N THR A 209 -11.53 -12.14 -1.53
CA THR A 209 -12.86 -12.65 -1.90
C THR A 209 -13.69 -11.59 -2.63
N ARG A 210 -14.70 -12.06 -3.34
CA ARG A 210 -15.63 -11.21 -4.11
C ARG A 210 -16.47 -10.30 -3.21
N GLU A 211 -16.84 -10.78 -2.03
CA GLU A 211 -17.69 -10.03 -1.10
C GLU A 211 -16.97 -8.87 -0.40
N ALA A 212 -15.64 -8.88 -0.28
CA ALA A 212 -14.90 -7.93 0.55
C ALA A 212 -15.14 -6.47 0.15
N ASN A 213 -15.13 -6.16 -1.14
CA ASN A 213 -15.40 -4.80 -1.62
C ASN A 213 -16.82 -4.35 -1.25
N ALA A 214 -17.82 -5.17 -1.51
CA ALA A 214 -19.21 -4.83 -1.20
C ALA A 214 -19.45 -4.70 0.31
N ASN A 215 -18.84 -5.58 1.12
CA ASN A 215 -18.91 -5.54 2.59
C ASN A 215 -18.40 -4.19 3.14
N MET A 216 -17.28 -3.68 2.65
CA MET A 216 -16.72 -2.41 3.10
C MET A 216 -17.43 -1.19 2.50
N LEU A 217 -17.77 -1.24 1.21
CA LEU A 217 -18.36 -0.10 0.50
C LEU A 217 -19.83 0.15 0.86
N LYS A 218 -20.58 -0.94 1.09
CA LYS A 218 -22.02 -0.92 1.36
C LYS A 218 -22.35 -1.27 2.81
N CYS A 219 -21.38 -1.13 3.71
CA CYS A 219 -21.58 -1.44 5.13
C CYS A 219 -22.68 -0.53 5.76
N PRO A 220 -23.46 -1.04 6.73
CA PRO A 220 -24.57 -0.29 7.35
C PRO A 220 -24.11 1.01 8.01
N GLN A 221 -22.89 1.05 8.58
CA GLN A 221 -22.33 2.24 9.22
C GLN A 221 -21.84 3.30 8.23
N GLY A 222 -21.77 2.98 6.93
CA GLY A 222 -21.23 3.84 5.88
C GLY A 222 -19.69 3.91 5.87
N VAL A 223 -19.12 4.26 4.73
CA VAL A 223 -17.65 4.30 4.50
C VAL A 223 -16.92 5.22 5.49
N PRO A 224 -17.43 6.43 5.85
CA PRO A 224 -16.75 7.27 6.83
C PRO A 224 -16.57 6.60 8.19
N ALA A 225 -17.64 6.00 8.73
CA ALA A 225 -17.58 5.32 10.02
C ALA A 225 -16.75 4.01 9.93
N PHE A 226 -16.84 3.28 8.83
CA PHE A 226 -15.98 2.12 8.59
C PHE A 226 -14.49 2.50 8.64
N LEU A 227 -14.09 3.53 7.88
CA LEU A 227 -12.69 3.98 7.86
C LEU A 227 -12.25 4.56 9.21
N ARG A 228 -13.11 5.32 9.91
CA ARG A 228 -12.81 5.81 11.27
C ARG A 228 -12.45 4.67 12.20
N ALA A 229 -13.25 3.61 12.25
CA ALA A 229 -13.01 2.44 13.08
C ALA A 229 -11.76 1.65 12.63
N TYR A 230 -11.58 1.46 11.32
CA TYR A 230 -10.44 0.75 10.77
C TYR A 230 -9.12 1.46 11.08
N TYR A 231 -9.05 2.78 10.87
CA TYR A 231 -7.88 3.57 11.19
C TYR A 231 -7.61 3.58 12.70
N HIS A 232 -8.65 3.73 13.52
CA HIS A 232 -8.50 3.70 14.98
C HIS A 232 -7.90 2.38 15.48
N MET A 233 -8.45 1.23 15.06
CA MET A 233 -7.97 -0.08 15.51
C MET A 233 -6.51 -0.34 15.20
N LYS A 234 -5.98 0.22 14.12
CA LYS A 234 -4.58 0.02 13.71
C LYS A 234 -3.65 1.12 14.26
N SER A 235 -4.17 2.16 14.89
CA SER A 235 -3.37 3.27 15.46
C SER A 235 -2.88 2.98 16.89
N ALA A 236 -2.02 3.85 17.39
CA ALA A 236 -1.61 3.85 18.80
C ALA A 236 -2.73 4.28 19.78
N ASP A 237 -3.83 4.88 19.24
CA ASP A 237 -4.97 5.26 20.07
C ASP A 237 -5.75 4.04 20.57
N TRP A 238 -5.74 2.94 19.83
CA TRP A 238 -6.33 1.68 20.27
C TRP A 238 -5.36 0.93 21.20
N LYS A 239 -5.56 1.03 22.50
CA LYS A 239 -4.63 0.55 23.55
C LYS A 239 -4.42 -0.97 23.60
N ARG A 240 -5.19 -1.73 22.84
CA ARG A 240 -4.99 -3.20 22.71
C ARG A 240 -3.88 -3.58 21.73
N ASN A 241 -3.32 -2.64 20.97
CA ASN A 241 -2.16 -2.89 20.13
C ASN A 241 -0.90 -3.05 21.00
N GLN A 242 -0.52 -4.32 21.23
CA GLN A 242 0.68 -4.72 21.97
C GLN A 242 1.49 -5.70 21.12
N PRO A 243 2.08 -5.23 19.99
CA PRO A 243 2.74 -6.14 19.07
C PRO A 243 4.01 -6.73 19.66
N HIS A 244 4.24 -7.99 19.30
CA HIS A 244 5.43 -8.75 19.65
C HIS A 244 5.71 -9.78 18.56
N PRO A 245 6.95 -10.30 18.44
CA PRO A 245 7.29 -11.34 17.49
C PRO A 245 6.45 -12.62 17.70
N LEU A 246 5.85 -13.12 16.63
CA LEU A 246 5.20 -14.43 16.62
C LEU A 246 6.26 -15.51 16.37
N ARG A 247 6.11 -16.69 17.01
CA ARG A 247 7.08 -17.78 16.95
C ARG A 247 7.01 -18.58 15.66
N SER A 248 5.82 -18.71 15.06
CA SER A 248 5.62 -19.55 13.89
C SER A 248 4.35 -19.18 13.10
N TRP A 249 4.29 -19.66 11.86
CA TRP A 249 3.10 -19.53 11.01
C TRP A 249 2.10 -20.68 11.30
N THR A 250 1.55 -20.70 12.51
CA THR A 250 0.53 -21.67 12.96
C THR A 250 -0.70 -20.94 13.47
N ALA A 251 -1.86 -21.61 13.46
CA ALA A 251 -3.11 -20.99 13.86
C ALA A 251 -3.13 -20.45 15.30
N PRO A 252 -2.58 -21.13 16.31
CA PRO A 252 -2.49 -20.60 17.68
C PRO A 252 -1.65 -19.33 17.77
N GLU A 253 -0.52 -19.26 17.07
CA GLU A 253 0.32 -18.07 17.07
C GLU A 253 -0.38 -16.92 16.32
N LEU A 254 -0.92 -17.18 15.15
CA LEU A 254 -1.64 -16.18 14.36
C LEU A 254 -2.90 -15.66 15.07
N ALA A 255 -3.53 -16.46 15.93
CA ALA A 255 -4.69 -16.03 16.71
C ALA A 255 -4.38 -14.97 17.78
N GLN A 256 -3.10 -14.71 18.08
CA GLN A 256 -2.65 -13.59 18.92
C GLN A 256 -2.75 -12.24 18.22
N LEU A 257 -2.75 -12.24 16.88
CA LEU A 257 -2.97 -11.02 16.09
C LEU A 257 -4.37 -10.44 16.33
N PRO A 258 -4.52 -9.13 16.32
CA PRO A 258 -5.83 -8.47 16.41
C PRO A 258 -6.79 -8.95 15.32
N THR A 259 -8.08 -8.79 15.61
CA THR A 259 -9.15 -9.25 14.70
C THR A 259 -9.14 -8.55 13.33
N TYR A 260 -8.49 -7.40 13.18
CA TYR A 260 -8.30 -6.78 11.87
C TYR A 260 -7.22 -7.48 11.00
N TYR A 261 -6.44 -8.41 11.55
CA TYR A 261 -5.52 -9.31 10.82
C TYR A 261 -6.04 -10.75 10.78
N VAL A 262 -6.44 -11.29 11.93
CA VAL A 262 -6.99 -12.65 12.04
C VAL A 262 -8.44 -12.56 12.53
N MET A 263 -9.33 -12.40 11.55
CA MET A 263 -10.75 -12.07 11.71
C MET A 263 -11.55 -13.23 12.29
N ASP A 264 -12.63 -12.96 12.98
CA ASP A 264 -13.66 -13.97 13.24
C ASP A 264 -14.20 -14.50 11.91
N ARG A 265 -14.34 -15.84 11.81
CA ARG A 265 -14.71 -16.49 10.55
C ARG A 265 -16.05 -15.99 9.99
N ALA A 266 -17.02 -15.74 10.86
CA ALA A 266 -18.37 -15.33 10.48
C ALA A 266 -18.50 -13.86 10.09
N LYS A 267 -17.49 -13.01 10.40
CA LYS A 267 -17.57 -11.55 10.18
C LYS A 267 -16.85 -11.12 8.91
N GLY A 268 -17.37 -10.07 8.26
CA GLY A 268 -16.61 -9.28 7.32
C GLY A 268 -15.72 -8.23 8.04
N MET A 269 -14.98 -7.44 7.28
CA MET A 269 -14.13 -6.41 7.88
C MET A 269 -14.97 -5.27 8.47
N ALA A 270 -16.07 -4.90 7.83
CA ALA A 270 -16.96 -3.85 8.31
C ALA A 270 -17.51 -4.16 9.70
N GLU A 271 -18.01 -5.39 9.91
CA GLU A 271 -18.52 -5.85 11.21
C GLU A 271 -17.39 -5.99 12.25
N THR A 272 -16.20 -6.40 11.80
CA THR A 272 -15.04 -6.57 12.68
C THR A 272 -14.64 -5.23 13.31
N VAL A 273 -14.54 -4.17 12.50
CA VAL A 273 -14.10 -2.87 13.00
C VAL A 273 -15.23 -2.06 13.67
N ALA A 274 -16.47 -2.28 13.29
CA ALA A 274 -17.62 -1.59 13.89
C ALA A 274 -17.71 -1.81 15.41
N ALA A 275 -17.32 -3.01 15.88
CA ALA A 275 -17.29 -3.33 17.30
C ALA A 275 -16.25 -2.51 18.12
N GLU A 276 -15.30 -1.89 17.44
CA GLU A 276 -14.19 -1.13 18.04
C GLU A 276 -14.22 0.34 17.59
N MET A 277 -15.42 0.85 17.27
CA MET A 277 -15.61 2.26 16.94
C MET A 277 -15.13 3.14 18.11
N PRO A 278 -14.25 4.12 17.88
CA PRO A 278 -13.84 5.04 18.94
C PRO A 278 -15.02 5.87 19.45
N SER A 279 -15.02 6.15 20.74
CA SER A 279 -16.02 7.05 21.36
C SER A 279 -15.91 8.48 20.80
N ALA A 280 -16.97 9.28 20.95
CA ALA A 280 -16.95 10.69 20.57
C ALA A 280 -15.79 11.48 21.21
N ALA A 281 -15.46 11.18 22.46
CA ALA A 281 -14.32 11.79 23.15
C ALA A 281 -12.97 11.39 22.53
N GLN A 282 -12.79 10.12 22.12
CA GLN A 282 -11.60 9.66 21.44
C GLN A 282 -11.48 10.28 20.05
N ILE A 283 -12.59 10.41 19.30
CA ILE A 283 -12.61 11.07 18.00
C ILE A 283 -12.19 12.55 18.15
N ALA A 284 -12.76 13.26 19.10
CA ALA A 284 -12.42 14.66 19.38
C ALA A 284 -10.95 14.86 19.82
N ALA A 285 -10.38 13.87 20.50
CA ALA A 285 -8.97 13.88 20.91
C ALA A 285 -7.99 13.48 19.80
N CYS A 286 -8.46 12.85 18.72
CA CYS A 286 -7.63 12.37 17.62
C CYS A 286 -7.11 13.54 16.77
N ARG A 287 -5.81 13.88 16.91
CA ARG A 287 -5.18 15.00 16.19
C ARG A 287 -4.55 14.61 14.87
N TRP A 288 -4.26 13.32 14.67
CA TRP A 288 -3.58 12.85 13.47
C TRP A 288 -4.54 12.57 12.30
N LEU A 289 -5.85 12.39 12.57
CA LEU A 289 -6.90 12.17 11.58
C LEU A 289 -8.18 12.90 12.00
N THR A 290 -8.31 14.16 11.61
CA THR A 290 -9.53 14.96 11.83
C THR A 290 -10.70 14.44 10.98
N ASP A 291 -11.93 14.86 11.27
CA ASP A 291 -13.10 14.48 10.44
C ASP A 291 -12.99 15.02 9.01
N GLU A 292 -12.36 16.19 8.85
CA GLU A 292 -12.11 16.78 7.53
C GLU A 292 -11.08 15.96 6.73
N GLU A 293 -9.99 15.54 7.36
CA GLU A 293 -8.99 14.66 6.75
C GLU A 293 -9.58 13.28 6.43
N LEU A 294 -10.40 12.71 7.32
CA LEU A 294 -11.10 11.45 7.06
C LEU A 294 -12.06 11.56 5.87
N ARG A 295 -12.71 12.71 5.70
CA ARG A 295 -13.62 12.94 4.56
C ARG A 295 -12.90 12.84 3.22
N VAL A 296 -11.62 13.21 3.14
CA VAL A 296 -10.83 13.02 1.91
C VAL A 296 -10.75 11.54 1.54
N TYR A 297 -10.34 10.68 2.48
CA TYR A 297 -10.29 9.24 2.25
C TYR A 297 -11.66 8.65 1.92
N SER A 298 -12.65 8.95 2.76
CA SER A 298 -13.98 8.35 2.60
C SER A 298 -14.65 8.76 1.29
N SER A 299 -14.51 10.00 0.85
CA SER A 299 -15.05 10.46 -0.43
C SER A 299 -14.40 9.76 -1.63
N GLU A 300 -13.07 9.57 -1.59
CA GLU A 300 -12.37 8.86 -2.66
C GLU A 300 -12.76 7.37 -2.69
N PHE A 301 -12.82 6.68 -1.54
CA PHE A 301 -13.24 5.28 -1.50
C PHE A 301 -14.74 5.08 -1.78
N GLN A 302 -15.60 6.04 -1.46
CA GLN A 302 -17.01 6.02 -1.90
C GLN A 302 -17.11 6.11 -3.42
N ARG A 303 -16.24 6.87 -4.07
CA ARG A 303 -16.20 7.07 -5.52
C ARG A 303 -15.61 5.87 -6.27
N THR A 304 -14.51 5.29 -5.77
CA THR A 304 -13.76 4.23 -6.46
C THR A 304 -14.11 2.82 -5.99
N GLY A 305 -14.69 2.68 -4.80
CA GLY A 305 -14.69 1.42 -4.07
C GLY A 305 -13.30 1.04 -3.57
N PHE A 306 -13.21 -0.13 -2.98
CA PHE A 306 -11.96 -0.71 -2.46
C PHE A 306 -11.33 -1.71 -3.44
N GLN A 307 -12.06 -2.10 -4.51
CA GLN A 307 -11.67 -3.22 -5.37
C GLN A 307 -10.28 -3.07 -5.99
N GLY A 308 -9.88 -1.85 -6.38
CA GLY A 308 -8.54 -1.60 -6.92
C GLY A 308 -7.42 -2.01 -5.96
N GLY A 309 -7.53 -1.59 -4.69
CA GLY A 309 -6.60 -2.00 -3.63
C GLY A 309 -6.69 -3.49 -3.29
N LEU A 310 -7.91 -4.07 -3.33
CA LEU A 310 -8.12 -5.50 -3.07
C LEU A 310 -7.49 -6.40 -4.15
N GLN A 311 -7.31 -5.92 -5.37
CA GLN A 311 -6.59 -6.68 -6.42
C GLN A 311 -5.14 -6.98 -6.02
N TRP A 312 -4.49 -6.12 -5.24
CA TRP A 312 -3.14 -6.37 -4.74
C TRP A 312 -3.10 -7.57 -3.77
N TYR A 313 -4.11 -7.70 -2.90
CA TYR A 313 -4.25 -8.88 -2.02
C TYR A 313 -4.50 -10.14 -2.84
N ARG A 314 -5.31 -10.06 -3.90
CA ARG A 314 -5.56 -11.19 -4.82
C ARG A 314 -4.28 -11.63 -5.53
N CYS A 315 -3.42 -10.71 -5.93
CA CYS A 315 -2.09 -11.04 -6.44
C CYS A 315 -1.20 -11.71 -5.39
N GLY A 316 -1.27 -11.25 -4.14
CA GLY A 316 -0.48 -11.79 -3.02
C GLY A 316 -0.94 -13.16 -2.52
N THR A 317 -2.22 -13.50 -2.67
CA THR A 317 -2.79 -14.79 -2.24
C THR A 317 -2.95 -15.80 -3.39
N GLY A 318 -2.81 -15.35 -4.64
CA GLY A 318 -2.83 -16.17 -5.86
C GLY A 318 -1.44 -16.33 -6.46
N ASN A 319 -1.39 -16.78 -7.71
CA ASN A 319 -0.13 -17.07 -8.43
C ASN A 319 0.38 -15.92 -9.32
N GLN A 320 -0.21 -14.73 -9.24
CA GLN A 320 0.12 -13.63 -10.15
C GLN A 320 1.52 -13.04 -9.92
N ASN A 321 2.14 -13.33 -8.77
CA ASN A 321 3.49 -12.93 -8.42
C ASN A 321 4.53 -14.05 -8.59
N ALA A 322 4.21 -15.17 -9.26
CA ALA A 322 5.15 -16.28 -9.47
C ALA A 322 6.40 -15.87 -10.28
N ASP A 323 6.29 -14.85 -11.12
CA ASP A 323 7.42 -14.26 -11.85
C ASP A 323 8.50 -13.65 -10.93
N LEU A 324 8.21 -13.41 -9.66
CA LEU A 324 9.20 -13.00 -8.66
C LEU A 324 10.21 -14.09 -8.31
N ASP A 325 9.93 -15.36 -8.63
CA ASP A 325 10.86 -16.47 -8.45
C ASP A 325 12.13 -16.31 -9.30
N LEU A 326 12.08 -15.52 -10.38
CA LEU A 326 13.26 -15.13 -11.15
C LEU A 326 14.33 -14.40 -10.32
N PHE A 327 13.95 -13.82 -9.20
CA PHE A 327 14.85 -13.09 -8.29
C PHE A 327 15.27 -13.93 -7.09
N ALA A 328 14.96 -15.24 -7.07
CA ALA A 328 15.32 -16.12 -5.97
C ALA A 328 16.82 -16.05 -5.67
N GLY A 329 17.16 -15.94 -4.37
CA GLY A 329 18.54 -15.78 -3.92
C GLY A 329 19.12 -14.36 -4.04
N ARG A 330 18.39 -13.39 -4.62
CA ARG A 330 18.79 -11.97 -4.61
C ARG A 330 18.48 -11.33 -3.25
N ALA A 331 19.22 -10.30 -2.91
CA ALA A 331 18.95 -9.42 -1.79
C ALA A 331 18.73 -7.99 -2.28
N LEU A 332 18.14 -7.15 -1.44
CA LEU A 332 18.04 -5.71 -1.67
C LEU A 332 19.43 -5.08 -1.43
N ASP A 333 20.09 -4.69 -2.51
CA ASP A 333 21.49 -4.25 -2.52
C ASP A 333 21.62 -2.73 -2.70
N VAL A 334 20.74 -1.97 -2.07
CA VAL A 334 20.86 -0.53 -1.90
C VAL A 334 20.73 -0.19 -0.42
N PRO A 335 21.19 1.00 0.04
CA PRO A 335 20.95 1.41 1.42
C PRO A 335 19.47 1.31 1.79
N ALA A 336 19.17 0.57 2.86
CA ALA A 336 17.81 0.32 3.30
C ALA A 336 17.63 0.67 4.79
N THR A 337 16.53 1.34 5.11
CA THR A 337 16.12 1.68 6.48
C THR A 337 14.70 1.22 6.72
N PHE A 338 14.39 0.82 7.96
CA PHE A 338 13.04 0.46 8.35
C PHE A 338 12.48 1.43 9.38
N ILE A 339 11.21 1.84 9.21
CA ILE A 339 10.50 2.73 10.14
C ILE A 339 9.11 2.17 10.38
N ALA A 340 8.69 2.05 11.65
CA ALA A 340 7.32 1.65 12.00
C ALA A 340 6.90 2.27 13.33
N GLY A 341 5.62 2.29 13.63
CA GLY A 341 5.13 2.57 14.97
C GLY A 341 5.39 1.38 15.90
N LYS A 342 5.71 1.66 17.17
CA LYS A 342 5.91 0.62 18.17
C LYS A 342 4.63 -0.18 18.46
N GLY A 343 3.45 0.45 18.21
CA GLY A 343 2.14 -0.21 18.31
C GLY A 343 1.68 -0.89 17.02
N ASP A 344 2.55 -1.05 16.01
CA ASP A 344 2.16 -1.62 14.71
C ASP A 344 2.40 -3.12 14.63
N TRP A 345 1.33 -3.90 14.60
CA TRP A 345 1.39 -5.33 14.33
C TRP A 345 1.85 -5.69 12.90
N GLY A 346 1.88 -4.72 11.98
CA GLY A 346 2.42 -4.89 10.63
C GLY A 346 3.86 -5.42 10.64
N VAL A 347 4.64 -5.02 11.65
CA VAL A 347 6.03 -5.45 11.84
C VAL A 347 6.14 -6.97 12.06
N TYR A 348 5.19 -7.56 12.80
CA TYR A 348 5.26 -8.95 13.27
C TYR A 348 4.18 -9.87 12.69
N GLN A 349 3.33 -9.38 11.79
CA GLN A 349 2.25 -10.18 11.21
C GLN A 349 2.73 -11.42 10.43
N ARG A 350 4.00 -11.46 10.05
CA ARG A 350 4.67 -12.58 9.41
C ARG A 350 5.91 -12.98 10.23
N PRO A 351 5.86 -14.12 10.94
CA PRO A 351 6.97 -14.56 11.78
C PRO A 351 8.30 -14.62 11.02
N GLY A 352 9.35 -14.07 11.60
CA GLY A 352 10.70 -14.08 11.07
C GLY A 352 10.98 -13.08 9.94
N ASN A 353 9.98 -12.36 9.40
CA ASN A 353 10.22 -11.42 8.31
C ASN A 353 11.02 -10.20 8.76
N PHE A 354 10.77 -9.68 9.95
CA PHE A 354 11.49 -8.53 10.50
C PHE A 354 12.97 -8.84 10.74
N GLU A 355 13.26 -10.02 11.26
CA GLU A 355 14.62 -10.52 11.50
C GLU A 355 15.35 -10.79 10.18
N ARG A 356 14.68 -11.42 9.21
CA ARG A 356 15.24 -11.69 7.88
C ARG A 356 15.56 -10.41 7.11
N MET A 357 14.73 -9.38 7.22
CA MET A 357 15.01 -8.07 6.60
C MET A 357 16.34 -7.51 7.09
N GLN A 358 16.62 -7.62 8.39
CA GLN A 358 17.80 -7.05 9.03
C GLN A 358 19.07 -7.89 8.81
N SER A 359 18.92 -9.20 8.59
CA SER A 359 20.07 -10.14 8.56
C SER A 359 20.44 -10.60 7.16
N THR A 360 19.50 -10.83 6.26
CA THR A 360 19.75 -11.49 4.96
C THR A 360 19.07 -10.84 3.77
N ALA A 361 17.91 -10.23 3.96
CA ALA A 361 17.15 -9.71 2.82
C ALA A 361 17.66 -8.35 2.31
N CYS A 362 18.39 -7.58 3.15
CA CYS A 362 18.99 -6.30 2.80
C CYS A 362 20.50 -6.34 3.13
N THR A 363 21.37 -6.22 2.10
CA THR A 363 22.84 -6.28 2.29
C THR A 363 23.40 -5.00 2.90
N HIS A 364 22.75 -3.86 2.70
CA HIS A 364 23.12 -2.56 3.24
C HIS A 364 22.06 -1.99 4.17
N PHE A 365 21.64 -2.81 5.16
CA PHE A 365 20.63 -2.38 6.14
C PHE A 365 21.23 -1.39 7.14
N ARG A 366 20.64 -0.19 7.24
CA ARG A 366 21.11 0.93 8.07
C ARG A 366 20.47 1.01 9.45
N GLY A 367 19.43 0.20 9.71
CA GLY A 367 18.76 0.13 11.01
C GLY A 367 17.25 0.16 10.94
N ALA A 368 16.63 -0.19 12.07
CA ALA A 368 15.19 -0.18 12.28
C ALA A 368 14.82 0.83 13.38
N HIS A 369 13.81 1.65 13.10
CA HIS A 369 13.32 2.67 14.02
C HIS A 369 11.85 2.39 14.34
N LEU A 370 11.58 1.95 15.59
CA LEU A 370 10.24 1.76 16.11
C LEU A 370 9.85 2.98 16.94
N ILE A 371 8.86 3.74 16.48
CA ILE A 371 8.49 5.04 17.04
C ILE A 371 7.43 4.87 18.13
N ASP A 372 7.75 5.33 19.35
CA ASP A 372 6.79 5.38 20.47
C ASP A 372 5.62 6.32 20.15
N GLY A 373 4.43 5.95 20.57
CA GLY A 373 3.21 6.75 20.38
C GLY A 373 2.67 6.71 18.95
N ALA A 374 3.12 5.77 18.14
CA ALA A 374 2.57 5.49 16.83
C ALA A 374 2.18 4.01 16.69
N GLY A 375 1.09 3.78 15.97
CA GLY A 375 0.68 2.48 15.47
C GLY A 375 1.04 2.35 13.99
N HIS A 376 0.10 1.81 13.22
CA HIS A 376 0.31 1.51 11.80
C HIS A 376 0.49 2.76 10.93
N TRP A 377 -0.22 3.84 11.22
CA TRP A 377 -0.24 5.04 10.38
C TRP A 377 0.88 6.01 10.77
N VAL A 378 2.09 5.49 10.94
CA VAL A 378 3.22 6.16 11.59
C VAL A 378 3.56 7.54 11.00
N GLN A 379 3.46 7.71 9.67
CA GLN A 379 3.69 8.97 8.96
C GLN A 379 2.58 10.02 9.19
N GLN A 380 1.43 9.58 9.70
CA GLN A 380 0.31 10.45 10.05
C GLN A 380 0.22 10.69 11.56
N GLU A 381 0.54 9.66 12.38
CA GLU A 381 0.49 9.72 13.85
C GLU A 381 1.68 10.48 14.45
N GLN A 382 2.89 10.34 13.86
CA GLN A 382 4.14 10.97 14.33
C GLN A 382 4.92 11.61 13.17
N PRO A 383 4.32 12.55 12.41
CA PRO A 383 4.87 13.05 11.15
C PRO A 383 6.23 13.74 11.31
N GLU A 384 6.46 14.48 12.41
CA GLU A 384 7.72 15.20 12.66
C GLU A 384 8.87 14.21 12.87
N ARG A 385 8.62 13.14 13.67
CA ARG A 385 9.64 12.11 13.93
C ARG A 385 9.95 11.32 12.67
N VAL A 386 8.91 10.96 11.90
CA VAL A 386 9.09 10.27 10.61
C VAL A 386 9.86 11.16 9.65
N ALA A 387 9.50 12.42 9.50
CA ALA A 387 10.20 13.34 8.62
C ALA A 387 11.69 13.49 8.98
N ALA A 388 12.01 13.61 10.28
CA ALA A 388 13.40 13.68 10.74
C ALA A 388 14.19 12.42 10.39
N LEU A 389 13.61 11.22 10.59
CA LEU A 389 14.25 9.95 10.24
C LEU A 389 14.41 9.78 8.73
N LEU A 390 13.42 10.20 7.94
CA LEU A 390 13.51 10.18 6.47
C LEU A 390 14.63 11.10 5.98
N VAL A 391 14.72 12.33 6.49
CA VAL A 391 15.80 13.27 6.14
C VAL A 391 17.16 12.69 6.51
N ALA A 392 17.28 12.04 7.67
CA ALA A 392 18.53 11.38 8.08
C ALA A 392 18.89 10.20 7.18
N ALA A 393 17.92 9.38 6.76
CA ALA A 393 18.13 8.25 5.87
C ALA A 393 18.52 8.66 4.43
N LEU A 394 18.18 9.90 4.01
CA LEU A 394 18.44 10.46 2.68
C LEU A 394 19.79 11.17 2.57
N ARG A 395 20.48 11.39 3.67
CA ARG A 395 21.84 11.96 3.77
C ARG A 395 22.90 10.86 3.87
#